data_7cce87045717746281054452d0e68ba8
#
_entry.id   7cce87045717746281054452d0e68ba8
#
_cell.length_a   1.000
_cell.length_b   1.000
_cell.length_c   1.000
_cell.angle_alpha   90.00
_cell.angle_beta   90.00
_cell.angle_gamma   90.00
#
_symmetry.space_group_name_H-M   'P 1'
#
loop_
_entity.id
_entity.type
_entity.pdbx_description
1 polymer ?
#
loop_
_entity_poly.entity_id
_entity_poly.type
_entity_poly.pdbx_seq_one_letter_code
_entity_poly.pdbx_strand_id
1 'polypeptide(L)'
;MTQVRPAESADPARWLLRPDVGWWDLVRYGPPGFDVYARIALADGADRAGEQPALREALATLVDYTATPASGYAAIWEGWTSRDPAPEAPRVVIPHRAMLLFTGPVNELRDAPALAWYGFAQGVYQEPHLVWPDDHAWCLACEVDEEIEFTVGCSLEASQALARALPGAVRLARYGALAPMYRD
;
A
#
# COMPACT_ATOMS: atom_id res chain seq x y z
N MET A 1 -10.51 -1.71 -19.02
CA MET A 1 -11.52 -1.71 -17.93
C MET A 1 -10.85 -2.40 -16.75
N THR A 2 -10.72 -1.76 -15.60
CA THR A 2 -10.05 -2.36 -14.43
C THR A 2 -10.84 -3.55 -13.89
N GLN A 3 -10.11 -4.58 -13.38
CA GLN A 3 -10.70 -5.73 -12.70
C GLN A 3 -10.76 -5.54 -11.18
N VAL A 4 -10.28 -4.41 -10.67
CA VAL A 4 -10.34 -4.12 -9.25
C VAL A 4 -11.78 -3.76 -8.85
N ARG A 5 -12.23 -4.37 -7.76
CA ARG A 5 -13.56 -4.21 -7.20
C ARG A 5 -13.52 -4.22 -5.67
N PRO A 6 -14.57 -3.78 -4.98
CA PRO A 6 -14.71 -4.01 -3.54
C PRO A 6 -14.55 -5.50 -3.23
N ALA A 7 -13.85 -5.81 -2.14
CA ALA A 7 -13.77 -7.18 -1.63
C ALA A 7 -15.16 -7.65 -1.13
N GLU A 8 -15.37 -8.95 -1.01
CA GLU A 8 -16.64 -9.50 -0.51
C GLU A 8 -16.77 -9.38 1.01
N SER A 9 -15.63 -9.42 1.73
CA SER A 9 -15.56 -9.25 3.18
C SER A 9 -14.21 -8.67 3.59
N ALA A 10 -14.06 -8.33 4.88
CA ALA A 10 -12.77 -7.92 5.46
C ALA A 10 -11.88 -9.09 5.89
N ASP A 11 -12.33 -10.34 5.72
CA ASP A 11 -11.61 -11.53 6.15
C ASP A 11 -10.19 -11.65 5.59
N PRO A 12 -9.92 -11.30 4.32
CA PRO A 12 -8.57 -11.32 3.78
C PRO A 12 -7.56 -10.41 4.49
N ALA A 13 -8.03 -9.44 5.27
CA ALA A 13 -7.17 -8.54 6.03
C ALA A 13 -6.94 -9.00 7.49
N ARG A 14 -7.53 -10.10 7.94
CA ARG A 14 -7.40 -10.56 9.34
C ARG A 14 -5.96 -10.83 9.77
N TRP A 15 -5.12 -11.29 8.86
CA TRP A 15 -3.71 -11.56 9.14
C TRP A 15 -2.90 -10.30 9.48
N LEU A 16 -3.38 -9.11 9.06
CA LEU A 16 -2.81 -7.81 9.41
C LEU A 16 -3.13 -7.43 10.86
N LEU A 17 -4.33 -7.82 11.35
CA LEU A 17 -4.91 -7.34 12.60
C LEU A 17 -4.46 -8.22 13.79
N ARG A 18 -3.17 -8.19 14.08
CA ARG A 18 -2.58 -8.95 15.18
C ARG A 18 -2.62 -8.15 16.49
N PRO A 19 -3.03 -8.75 17.62
CA PRO A 19 -3.12 -8.05 18.91
C PRO A 19 -1.78 -7.53 19.45
N ASP A 20 -0.68 -8.17 19.02
CA ASP A 20 0.69 -7.87 19.43
C ASP A 20 1.35 -6.78 18.57
N VAL A 21 0.64 -6.25 17.56
CA VAL A 21 1.15 -5.24 16.64
C VAL A 21 0.48 -3.90 16.91
N GLY A 22 1.27 -2.88 17.19
CA GLY A 22 0.79 -1.51 17.31
C GLY A 22 0.21 -0.99 15.98
N TRP A 23 -0.91 -0.29 16.04
CA TRP A 23 -1.54 0.27 14.83
C TRP A 23 -0.60 1.14 14.02
N TRP A 24 0.26 1.90 14.70
CA TRP A 24 1.24 2.81 14.10
C TRP A 24 2.31 2.07 13.28
N ASP A 25 2.83 0.97 13.81
CA ASP A 25 3.78 0.15 13.09
C ASP A 25 3.11 -0.55 11.91
N LEU A 26 1.86 -1.00 12.08
CA LEU A 26 1.10 -1.65 11.02
C LEU A 26 0.88 -0.74 9.81
N VAL A 27 0.47 0.51 10.01
CA VAL A 27 0.19 1.44 8.89
C VAL A 27 1.46 1.94 8.20
N ARG A 28 2.60 1.91 8.88
CA ARG A 28 3.90 2.35 8.34
C ARG A 28 4.76 1.22 7.77
N TYR A 29 4.67 0.03 8.34
CA TYR A 29 5.56 -1.10 8.00
C TYR A 29 4.81 -2.32 7.47
N GLY A 30 3.49 -2.36 7.57
CA GLY A 30 2.74 -3.59 7.40
C GLY A 30 2.87 -4.52 8.62
N PRO A 31 2.45 -5.77 8.54
CA PRO A 31 2.57 -6.73 9.64
C PRO A 31 4.03 -7.20 9.80
N PRO A 32 4.45 -7.60 11.01
CA PRO A 32 5.74 -8.22 11.25
C PRO A 32 5.79 -9.65 10.68
N GLY A 33 7.02 -10.14 10.41
CA GLY A 33 7.26 -11.54 10.05
C GLY A 33 7.89 -11.73 8.67
N PHE A 34 8.18 -10.66 7.95
CA PHE A 34 8.97 -10.72 6.72
C PHE A 34 10.48 -10.80 7.00
N ASP A 35 11.23 -11.34 6.05
CA ASP A 35 12.70 -11.44 6.17
C ASP A 35 13.34 -10.07 6.31
N VAL A 36 12.86 -9.09 5.53
CA VAL A 36 13.35 -7.72 5.51
C VAL A 36 12.22 -6.70 5.33
N TYR A 37 12.51 -5.45 5.68
CA TYR A 37 11.66 -4.29 5.43
C TYR A 37 12.44 -3.28 4.59
N ALA A 38 12.03 -3.10 3.34
CA ALA A 38 12.60 -2.12 2.44
C ALA A 38 11.82 -0.80 2.56
N ARG A 39 12.49 0.27 2.99
CA ARG A 39 11.96 1.63 2.94
C ARG A 39 12.34 2.26 1.61
N ILE A 40 11.36 2.82 0.92
CA ILE A 40 11.49 3.32 -0.45
C ILE A 40 11.10 4.79 -0.45
N ALA A 41 12.02 5.64 -0.92
CA ALA A 41 11.81 7.08 -0.94
C ALA A 41 10.67 7.47 -1.90
N LEU A 42 9.78 8.33 -1.41
CA LEU A 42 8.79 9.02 -2.22
C LEU A 42 9.46 10.16 -2.99
N ALA A 43 9.02 10.41 -4.22
CA ALA A 43 9.56 11.50 -5.03
C ALA A 43 9.27 12.87 -4.39
N ASP A 44 10.20 13.82 -4.56
CA ASP A 44 10.01 15.20 -4.15
C ASP A 44 8.90 15.85 -4.98
N GLY A 45 7.88 16.31 -4.26
CA GLY A 45 6.69 16.86 -4.88
C GLY A 45 5.94 15.77 -5.61
N ALA A 46 4.95 15.16 -4.94
CA ALA A 46 3.92 14.47 -5.68
C ALA A 46 3.55 15.39 -6.83
N ASP A 47 3.70 14.92 -8.05
CA ASP A 47 3.18 15.67 -9.15
C ASP A 47 1.73 16.03 -8.78
N ARG A 48 1.21 17.14 -9.26
CA ARG A 48 -0.12 17.64 -8.88
C ARG A 48 -1.25 16.63 -9.14
N ALA A 49 -0.96 15.55 -9.83
CA ALA A 49 -1.84 14.42 -10.06
C ALA A 49 -1.81 13.38 -8.93
N GLY A 50 -0.92 13.52 -7.94
CA GLY A 50 -0.81 12.59 -6.80
C GLY A 50 -0.17 11.25 -7.16
N GLU A 51 0.37 11.12 -8.36
CA GLU A 51 1.00 9.87 -8.79
C GLU A 51 2.39 9.70 -8.14
N GLN A 52 2.62 8.56 -7.48
CA GLN A 52 3.91 8.21 -6.91
C GLN A 52 4.63 7.18 -7.81
N PRO A 53 5.57 7.63 -8.67
CA PRO A 53 6.26 6.73 -9.60
C PRO A 53 6.98 5.57 -8.90
N ALA A 54 7.55 5.82 -7.71
CA ALA A 54 8.24 4.80 -6.94
C ALA A 54 7.29 3.69 -6.45
N LEU A 55 6.07 4.02 -6.05
CA LEU A 55 5.06 3.04 -5.65
C LEU A 55 4.61 2.19 -6.86
N ARG A 56 4.43 2.83 -8.01
CA ARG A 56 4.11 2.15 -9.27
C ARG A 56 5.19 1.13 -9.64
N GLU A 57 6.45 1.54 -9.63
CA GLU A 57 7.58 0.70 -9.97
C GLU A 57 7.77 -0.43 -8.95
N ALA A 58 7.57 -0.15 -7.67
CA ALA A 58 7.61 -1.17 -6.62
C ALA A 58 6.56 -2.26 -6.86
N LEU A 59 5.31 -1.90 -7.12
CA LEU A 59 4.25 -2.87 -7.40
C LEU A 59 4.51 -3.66 -8.70
N ALA A 60 5.01 -2.99 -9.76
CA ALA A 60 5.38 -3.66 -11.00
C ALA A 60 6.49 -4.71 -10.77
N THR A 61 7.45 -4.41 -9.91
CA THR A 61 8.51 -5.35 -9.54
C THR A 61 7.98 -6.51 -8.69
N LEU A 62 7.13 -6.21 -7.71
CA LEU A 62 6.63 -7.18 -6.72
C LEU A 62 5.67 -8.23 -7.30
N VAL A 63 5.07 -7.97 -8.46
CA VAL A 63 4.24 -8.96 -9.17
C VAL A 63 4.99 -10.26 -9.45
N ASP A 64 6.30 -10.19 -9.69
CA ASP A 64 7.13 -11.37 -9.95
C ASP A 64 7.53 -12.14 -8.68
N TYR A 65 7.19 -11.59 -7.49
CA TYR A 65 7.55 -12.16 -6.18
C TYR A 65 6.31 -12.64 -5.39
N THR A 66 5.30 -13.10 -6.09
CA THR A 66 4.11 -13.75 -5.52
C THR A 66 3.69 -14.93 -6.38
N ALA A 67 3.15 -15.98 -5.77
CA ALA A 67 2.52 -17.08 -6.48
C ALA A 67 1.07 -16.75 -6.90
N THR A 68 0.52 -15.62 -6.44
CA THR A 68 -0.87 -15.20 -6.70
C THR A 68 -0.98 -13.83 -7.40
N PRO A 69 -0.30 -13.61 -8.54
CA PRO A 69 -0.27 -12.29 -9.20
C PRO A 69 -1.65 -11.83 -9.71
N ALA A 70 -2.57 -12.78 -9.93
CA ALA A 70 -3.93 -12.50 -10.37
C ALA A 70 -4.90 -12.16 -9.21
N SER A 71 -4.45 -12.28 -7.95
CA SER A 71 -5.28 -12.08 -6.76
C SER A 71 -4.49 -11.37 -5.68
N GLY A 72 -4.98 -10.21 -5.28
CA GLY A 72 -4.43 -9.44 -4.19
C GLY A 72 -5.45 -8.46 -3.64
N TYR A 73 -5.02 -7.67 -2.67
CA TYR A 73 -5.86 -6.74 -1.93
C TYR A 73 -5.20 -5.38 -1.80
N ALA A 74 -6.02 -4.34 -1.82
CA ALA A 74 -5.61 -2.97 -1.54
C ALA A 74 -6.57 -2.35 -0.53
N ALA A 75 -6.01 -1.71 0.49
CA ALA A 75 -6.77 -0.98 1.49
C ALA A 75 -6.49 0.51 1.38
N ILE A 76 -7.56 1.31 1.36
CA ILE A 76 -7.50 2.77 1.27
C ILE A 76 -8.23 3.40 2.46
N TRP A 77 -7.64 4.41 3.08
CA TRP A 77 -8.23 5.10 4.21
C TRP A 77 -9.56 5.78 3.85
N GLU A 78 -10.62 5.49 4.63
CA GLU A 78 -11.96 6.04 4.38
C GLU A 78 -12.11 7.53 4.76
N GLY A 79 -11.16 8.08 5.51
CA GLY A 79 -11.20 9.47 5.98
C GLY A 79 -10.92 10.52 4.91
N TRP A 80 -10.58 10.13 3.72
CA TRP A 80 -10.53 11.03 2.58
C TRP A 80 -11.93 11.49 2.20
N THR A 81 -12.26 12.69 2.62
CA THR A 81 -13.54 13.31 2.29
C THR A 81 -13.49 13.91 0.90
N SER A 82 -13.89 13.15 -0.11
CA SER A 82 -14.38 13.75 -1.34
C SER A 82 -15.84 14.17 -1.17
N ARG A 83 -16.32 15.02 -2.06
CA ARG A 83 -17.76 15.36 -2.11
C ARG A 83 -18.63 14.17 -2.53
N ASP A 84 -18.01 13.15 -3.10
CA ASP A 84 -18.66 11.93 -3.52
C ASP A 84 -18.68 10.92 -2.37
N PRO A 85 -19.75 10.14 -2.21
CA PRO A 85 -19.82 9.12 -1.16
C PRO A 85 -18.73 8.08 -1.41
N ALA A 86 -18.10 7.61 -0.33
CA ALA A 86 -17.17 6.51 -0.39
C ALA A 86 -17.83 5.27 -1.04
N PRO A 87 -17.10 4.50 -1.85
CA PRO A 87 -17.66 3.28 -2.42
C PRO A 87 -18.07 2.29 -1.34
N GLU A 88 -19.11 1.52 -1.59
CA GLU A 88 -19.50 0.41 -0.71
C GLU A 88 -18.43 -0.68 -0.78
N ALA A 89 -17.62 -0.77 0.27
CA ALA A 89 -16.58 -1.77 0.41
C ALA A 89 -16.47 -2.20 1.89
N PRO A 90 -16.03 -3.44 2.16
CA PRO A 90 -15.78 -3.89 3.52
C PRO A 90 -14.73 -3.02 4.22
N ARG A 91 -14.90 -2.81 5.52
CA ARG A 91 -13.98 -2.03 6.33
C ARG A 91 -12.99 -2.92 7.07
N VAL A 92 -11.73 -2.60 6.92
CA VAL A 92 -10.65 -3.09 7.79
C VAL A 92 -10.48 -2.06 8.89
N VAL A 93 -10.84 -2.43 10.11
CA VAL A 93 -10.81 -1.51 11.26
C VAL A 93 -9.44 -1.59 11.92
N ILE A 94 -8.59 -0.63 11.60
CA ILE A 94 -7.35 -0.34 12.29
C ILE A 94 -7.59 0.87 13.20
N PRO A 95 -7.14 0.90 14.46
CA PRO A 95 -7.30 2.07 15.31
C PRO A 95 -6.80 3.34 14.60
N HIS A 96 -7.62 4.38 14.57
CA HIS A 96 -7.37 5.66 13.91
C HIS A 96 -7.24 5.63 12.37
N ARG A 97 -7.35 4.46 11.73
CA ARG A 97 -7.20 4.26 10.27
C ARG A 97 -8.15 3.18 9.77
N ALA A 98 -9.45 3.42 9.80
CA ALA A 98 -10.41 2.53 9.13
C ALA A 98 -10.21 2.62 7.61
N MET A 99 -10.09 1.48 6.95
CA MET A 99 -9.78 1.40 5.54
C MET A 99 -10.84 0.61 4.77
N LEU A 100 -11.12 1.02 3.56
CA LEU A 100 -11.96 0.29 2.61
C LEU A 100 -11.12 -0.75 1.86
N LEU A 101 -11.62 -1.97 1.73
CA LEU A 101 -10.91 -3.09 1.14
C LEU A 101 -11.37 -3.39 -0.28
N PHE A 102 -10.40 -3.47 -1.18
CA PHE A 102 -10.57 -3.82 -2.59
C PHE A 102 -9.74 -5.06 -2.94
N THR A 103 -10.12 -5.73 -4.02
CA THR A 103 -9.42 -6.91 -4.55
C THR A 103 -9.33 -6.87 -6.07
N GLY A 104 -8.29 -7.50 -6.61
CA GLY A 104 -8.05 -7.61 -8.05
C GLY A 104 -6.65 -8.14 -8.37
N PRO A 105 -6.26 -8.14 -9.65
CA PRO A 105 -4.89 -8.44 -10.04
C PRO A 105 -3.91 -7.46 -9.41
N VAL A 106 -2.79 -7.97 -8.91
CA VAL A 106 -1.80 -7.18 -8.13
C VAL A 106 -1.33 -5.94 -8.89
N ASN A 107 -1.07 -6.07 -10.19
CA ASN A 107 -0.61 -4.97 -11.04
C ASN A 107 -1.64 -3.86 -11.26
N GLU A 108 -2.93 -4.12 -10.98
CA GLU A 108 -4.01 -3.15 -11.12
C GLU A 108 -4.39 -2.47 -9.80
N LEU A 109 -3.96 -3.02 -8.65
CA LEU A 109 -4.42 -2.57 -7.33
C LEU A 109 -4.02 -1.14 -6.98
N ARG A 110 -2.97 -0.62 -7.58
CA ARG A 110 -2.49 0.74 -7.32
C ARG A 110 -3.46 1.83 -7.77
N ASP A 111 -4.16 1.61 -8.89
CA ASP A 111 -4.91 2.68 -9.57
C ASP A 111 -6.41 2.69 -9.20
N ALA A 112 -6.98 1.53 -8.97
CA ALA A 112 -8.41 1.37 -9.08
C ALA A 112 -9.25 1.87 -7.91
N PRO A 113 -8.85 1.75 -6.64
CA PRO A 113 -9.68 2.27 -5.54
C PRO A 113 -9.91 3.77 -5.66
N ALA A 114 -8.86 4.50 -5.98
CA ALA A 114 -8.92 5.94 -6.11
C ALA A 114 -9.75 6.40 -7.32
N LEU A 115 -9.57 5.75 -8.47
CA LEU A 115 -10.34 6.05 -9.67
C LEU A 115 -11.83 5.78 -9.49
N ALA A 116 -12.19 4.70 -8.78
CA ALA A 116 -13.59 4.39 -8.47
C ALA A 116 -14.23 5.40 -7.53
N TRP A 117 -13.42 6.02 -6.64
CA TRP A 117 -13.93 6.92 -5.61
C TRP A 117 -14.06 8.37 -6.10
N TYR A 118 -13.07 8.87 -6.82
CA TYR A 118 -13.03 10.29 -7.17
C TYR A 118 -13.56 10.60 -8.57
N GLY A 119 -13.74 9.60 -9.40
CA GLY A 119 -14.04 9.80 -10.81
C GLY A 119 -12.90 10.49 -11.56
N PHE A 120 -12.80 10.26 -12.84
CA PHE A 120 -11.76 10.86 -13.71
C PHE A 120 -11.83 12.39 -13.81
N ALA A 121 -12.93 13.00 -13.41
CA ALA A 121 -13.21 14.41 -13.69
C ALA A 121 -12.49 15.40 -12.76
N GLN A 122 -11.85 14.96 -11.67
CA GLN A 122 -11.35 15.87 -10.64
C GLN A 122 -9.84 15.84 -10.41
N GLY A 123 -9.09 14.99 -11.08
CA GLY A 123 -7.61 15.00 -11.00
C GLY A 123 -7.03 14.73 -9.60
N VAL A 124 -7.81 14.20 -8.69
CA VAL A 124 -7.35 13.77 -7.37
C VAL A 124 -7.10 12.28 -7.42
N TYR A 125 -5.85 11.91 -7.32
CA TYR A 125 -5.40 10.52 -7.26
C TYR A 125 -5.05 10.16 -5.83
N GLN A 126 -5.55 9.02 -5.35
CA GLN A 126 -5.23 8.49 -4.03
C GLN A 126 -4.69 7.09 -4.19
N GLU A 127 -3.44 6.91 -3.78
CA GLU A 127 -2.81 5.59 -3.75
C GLU A 127 -3.30 4.77 -2.56
N PRO A 128 -3.31 3.43 -2.68
CA PRO A 128 -3.66 2.59 -1.56
C PRO A 128 -2.60 2.67 -0.45
N HIS A 129 -3.06 2.55 0.79
CA HIS A 129 -2.20 2.64 1.98
C HIS A 129 -1.59 1.29 2.37
N LEU A 130 -2.30 0.19 2.08
CA LEU A 130 -1.79 -1.18 2.24
C LEU A 130 -2.10 -1.97 0.99
N VAL A 131 -1.11 -2.71 0.47
CA VAL A 131 -1.28 -3.63 -0.68
C VAL A 131 -0.57 -4.93 -0.39
N TRP A 132 -1.23 -6.06 -0.66
CA TRP A 132 -0.64 -7.38 -0.50
C TRP A 132 -1.24 -8.40 -1.47
N PRO A 133 -0.50 -9.42 -1.93
CA PRO A 133 -1.03 -10.54 -2.69
C PRO A 133 -1.75 -11.54 -1.78
N ASP A 134 -2.58 -12.38 -2.34
CA ASP A 134 -3.37 -13.37 -1.58
C ASP A 134 -2.50 -14.39 -0.82
N ASP A 135 -1.31 -14.71 -1.33
CA ASP A 135 -0.33 -15.59 -0.67
C ASP A 135 0.48 -14.92 0.44
N HIS A 136 0.28 -13.62 0.68
CA HIS A 136 1.00 -12.82 1.69
C HIS A 136 2.53 -12.79 1.50
N ALA A 137 3.03 -13.03 0.30
CA ALA A 137 4.47 -13.07 0.02
C ALA A 137 5.18 -11.74 0.35
N TRP A 138 4.46 -10.64 0.29
CA TRP A 138 4.92 -9.30 0.66
C TRP A 138 3.75 -8.41 1.10
N CYS A 139 4.06 -7.31 1.75
CA CYS A 139 3.09 -6.27 2.08
C CYS A 139 3.72 -4.89 1.89
N LEU A 140 3.09 -4.06 1.07
CA LEU A 140 3.41 -2.65 0.94
C LEU A 140 2.56 -1.86 1.93
N ALA A 141 3.18 -0.93 2.66
CA ALA A 141 2.51 -0.03 3.60
C ALA A 141 3.00 1.41 3.40
N CYS A 142 2.05 2.34 3.24
CA CYS A 142 2.30 3.77 3.17
C CYS A 142 1.28 4.46 4.09
N GLU A 143 1.75 5.09 5.16
CA GLU A 143 0.87 5.84 6.07
C GLU A 143 0.24 7.03 5.33
N VAL A 144 -0.98 7.40 5.74
CA VAL A 144 -1.81 8.42 5.06
C VAL A 144 -1.08 9.75 4.87
N ASP A 145 -0.32 10.17 5.87
CA ASP A 145 0.39 11.45 5.89
C ASP A 145 1.90 11.30 5.63
N GLU A 146 2.35 10.15 5.11
CA GLU A 146 3.77 9.89 4.86
C GLU A 146 4.27 10.66 3.63
N GLU A 147 5.26 11.53 3.81
CA GLU A 147 5.84 12.35 2.73
C GLU A 147 7.21 11.84 2.26
N ILE A 148 7.86 10.98 3.03
CA ILE A 148 9.27 10.64 2.83
C ILE A 148 9.46 9.28 2.20
N GLU A 149 8.83 8.23 2.76
CA GLU A 149 9.08 6.85 2.39
C GLU A 149 7.85 5.98 2.61
N PHE A 150 7.67 4.98 1.78
CA PHE A 150 6.79 3.85 2.08
C PHE A 150 7.61 2.59 2.37
N THR A 151 6.99 1.57 2.91
CA THR A 151 7.66 0.32 3.30
C THR A 151 7.15 -0.87 2.51
N VAL A 152 8.03 -1.80 2.17
CA VAL A 152 7.68 -3.13 1.68
C VAL A 152 8.30 -4.16 2.61
N GLY A 153 7.46 -4.91 3.34
CA GLY A 153 7.86 -6.14 4.01
C GLY A 153 7.90 -7.29 2.98
N CYS A 154 9.03 -7.97 2.82
CA CYS A 154 9.20 -8.96 1.76
C CYS A 154 10.38 -9.92 2.03
N SER A 155 10.63 -10.83 1.08
CA SER A 155 11.86 -11.64 1.05
C SER A 155 13.09 -10.79 0.73
N LEU A 156 14.27 -11.29 1.10
CA LEU A 156 15.53 -10.64 0.74
C LEU A 156 15.68 -10.51 -0.79
N GLU A 157 15.26 -11.52 -1.54
CA GLU A 157 15.34 -11.53 -3.00
C GLU A 157 14.46 -10.42 -3.62
N ALA A 158 13.21 -10.27 -3.16
CA ALA A 158 12.31 -9.20 -3.59
C ALA A 158 12.90 -7.82 -3.26
N SER A 159 13.49 -7.64 -2.08
CA SER A 159 14.13 -6.37 -1.70
C SER A 159 15.31 -6.00 -2.59
N GLN A 160 16.10 -6.98 -3.03
CA GLN A 160 17.20 -6.78 -3.98
C GLN A 160 16.67 -6.40 -5.38
N ALA A 161 15.55 -6.98 -5.80
CA ALA A 161 14.88 -6.59 -7.04
C ALA A 161 14.38 -5.15 -6.99
N LEU A 162 13.74 -4.76 -5.88
CA LEU A 162 13.33 -3.37 -5.64
C LEU A 162 14.51 -2.40 -5.70
N ALA A 163 15.65 -2.76 -5.10
CA ALA A 163 16.84 -1.92 -5.13
C ALA A 163 17.44 -1.77 -6.55
N ARG A 164 17.29 -2.79 -7.41
CA ARG A 164 17.67 -2.70 -8.84
C ARG A 164 16.71 -1.84 -9.65
N ALA A 165 15.39 -1.97 -9.39
CA ALA A 165 14.36 -1.22 -10.11
C ALA A 165 14.32 0.26 -9.70
N LEU A 166 14.66 0.55 -8.44
CA LEU A 166 14.64 1.89 -7.83
C LEU A 166 16.03 2.26 -7.26
N PRO A 167 17.04 2.45 -8.12
CA PRO A 167 18.41 2.65 -7.67
C PRO A 167 18.55 3.93 -6.82
N GLY A 168 19.16 3.78 -5.64
CA GLY A 168 19.37 4.87 -4.69
C GLY A 168 18.14 5.26 -3.84
N ALA A 169 16.97 4.71 -4.15
CA ALA A 169 15.74 5.03 -3.40
C ALA A 169 15.42 4.01 -2.29
N VAL A 170 16.04 2.82 -2.29
CA VAL A 170 15.72 1.72 -1.39
C VAL A 170 16.76 1.58 -0.30
N ARG A 171 16.33 1.52 0.96
CA ARG A 171 17.15 1.17 2.11
C ARG A 171 16.47 0.12 2.97
N LEU A 172 17.24 -0.74 3.63
CA LEU A 172 16.68 -1.68 4.60
C LEU A 172 16.49 -0.98 5.95
N ALA A 173 15.42 -1.33 6.63
CA ALA A 173 15.10 -0.82 7.96
C ALA A 173 14.71 -1.96 8.91
N ARG A 174 14.84 -1.72 10.20
CA ARG A 174 14.28 -2.59 11.23
C ARG A 174 12.78 -2.31 11.33
N TYR A 175 11.99 -3.34 11.54
CA TYR A 175 10.55 -3.21 11.83
C TYR A 175 10.33 -2.25 13.02
N GLY A 176 9.39 -1.31 12.87
CA GLY A 176 9.07 -0.33 13.91
C GLY A 176 10.16 0.72 14.20
N ALA A 177 11.18 0.85 13.35
CA ALA A 177 12.22 1.85 13.55
C ALA A 177 11.64 3.27 13.46
N LEU A 178 12.04 4.13 14.39
CA LEU A 178 11.68 5.54 14.34
C LEU A 178 12.30 6.18 13.10
N ALA A 179 11.47 6.82 12.29
CA ALA A 179 11.86 7.55 11.11
C ALA A 179 10.96 8.79 10.94
N PRO A 180 11.49 9.92 10.45
CA PRO A 180 10.67 11.08 10.16
C PRO A 180 9.63 10.73 9.09
N MET A 181 8.48 11.41 9.14
CA MET A 181 7.38 11.26 8.17
C MET A 181 7.26 12.47 7.26
N TYR A 182 7.66 13.62 7.76
CA TYR A 182 7.53 14.91 7.07
C TYR A 182 8.89 15.42 6.63
N ARG A 183 8.89 16.16 5.56
CA ARG A 183 10.05 16.92 5.11
C ARG A 183 10.14 18.23 5.88
N ASP A 184 11.36 18.66 6.19
CA ASP A 184 11.64 19.95 6.83
C ASP A 184 11.40 21.13 5.87
#